data_9b700d8f27e4339a1aa218f779e59001
#
_entry.id   9b700d8f27e4339a1aa218f779e59001
#
_cell.length_a   1.000
_cell.length_b   1.000
_cell.length_c   1.000
_cell.angle_alpha   90.00
_cell.angle_beta   90.00
_cell.angle_gamma   90.00
#
_symmetry.space_group_name_H-M   'P 1'
#
loop_
_entity.id
_entity.type
_entity.pdbx_description
1 polymer ?
#
loop_
_entity_poly.entity_id
_entity_poly.type
_entity_poly.pdbx_seq_one_letter_code
_entity_poly.pdbx_strand_id
1 'polypeptide(L)'
;AVQAALGRLPVIAEDLGLITPEVEVLRRRFAFPGMRVLQFAFGGGADNRFLPHYHELDSVVYPGTHDNDTCVGWWATATPHEREFAAAYLGVNGHDIAATMVRTAYASVADTAVVSMQDLLGLDSRARMNFPGQSSGWWTWRLPPSALTAELARLMSTLGRLYDRTPP
;
A
#
# COMPACT_ATOMS: atom_id res chain seq x y z
N ALA A 1 -23.35 -14.60 12.80
CA ALA A 1 -24.66 -14.20 12.24
C ALA A 1 -24.51 -13.78 10.77
N VAL A 2 -23.68 -12.78 10.42
CA VAL A 2 -23.55 -12.25 9.04
C VAL A 2 -23.11 -13.31 8.03
N GLN A 3 -22.04 -14.07 8.31
CA GLN A 3 -21.60 -15.15 7.43
C GLN A 3 -22.63 -16.27 7.26
N ALA A 4 -23.40 -16.57 8.30
CA ALA A 4 -24.48 -17.56 8.22
C ALA A 4 -25.63 -17.10 7.31
N ALA A 5 -25.87 -15.78 7.23
CA ALA A 5 -26.93 -15.21 6.41
C ALA A 5 -26.51 -14.92 4.95
N LEU A 6 -25.25 -14.50 4.74
CA LEU A 6 -24.75 -13.99 3.46
C LEU A 6 -23.64 -14.85 2.83
N GLY A 7 -23.20 -15.93 3.50
CA GLY A 7 -22.07 -16.73 3.08
C GLY A 7 -20.72 -16.04 3.33
N ARG A 8 -19.66 -16.49 2.63
CA ARG A 8 -18.33 -15.87 2.73
C ARG A 8 -18.37 -14.46 2.14
N LEU A 9 -17.98 -13.49 2.94
CA LEU A 9 -17.94 -12.08 2.51
C LEU A 9 -16.54 -11.71 2.00
N PRO A 10 -16.44 -10.95 0.90
CA PRO A 10 -15.18 -10.38 0.43
C PRO A 10 -14.82 -9.15 1.26
N VAL A 11 -14.34 -9.36 2.50
CA VAL A 11 -14.02 -8.29 3.45
C VAL A 11 -12.51 -8.27 3.68
N ILE A 12 -11.91 -7.09 3.57
CA ILE A 12 -10.55 -6.78 4.03
C ILE A 12 -10.68 -6.12 5.40
N ALA A 13 -9.94 -6.60 6.39
CA ALA A 13 -9.93 -6.00 7.72
C ALA A 13 -8.89 -4.88 7.77
N GLU A 14 -9.32 -3.67 8.09
CA GLU A 14 -8.37 -2.61 8.43
C GLU A 14 -7.78 -2.88 9.82
N ASP A 15 -6.52 -3.29 9.85
CA ASP A 15 -5.74 -3.59 11.04
C ASP A 15 -4.53 -2.64 11.17
N LEU A 16 -4.74 -1.34 10.95
CA LEU A 16 -3.68 -0.33 10.89
C LEU A 16 -3.43 0.40 12.22
N GLY A 17 -4.36 0.29 13.17
CA GLY A 17 -4.25 0.92 14.50
C GLY A 17 -3.48 0.08 15.52
N LEU A 18 -3.78 0.31 16.80
CA LEU A 18 -3.28 -0.52 17.90
C LEU A 18 -3.98 -1.88 17.88
N ILE A 19 -3.31 -2.86 17.30
CA ILE A 19 -3.84 -4.21 17.12
C ILE A 19 -3.39 -5.09 18.27
N THR A 20 -4.34 -5.50 19.12
CA THR A 20 -4.08 -6.45 20.21
C THR A 20 -4.09 -7.89 19.70
N PRO A 21 -3.51 -8.86 20.45
CA PRO A 21 -3.57 -10.27 20.08
C PRO A 21 -4.99 -10.78 19.88
N GLU A 22 -5.97 -10.28 20.66
CA GLU A 22 -7.38 -10.68 20.54
C GLU A 22 -8.00 -10.23 19.22
N VAL A 23 -7.65 -9.03 18.74
CA VAL A 23 -8.08 -8.52 17.42
C VAL A 23 -7.50 -9.39 16.31
N GLU A 24 -6.23 -9.77 16.41
CA GLU A 24 -5.58 -10.63 15.43
C GLU A 24 -6.22 -12.04 15.41
N VAL A 25 -6.52 -12.62 16.58
CA VAL A 25 -7.24 -13.90 16.69
C VAL A 25 -8.62 -13.79 16.03
N LEU A 26 -9.34 -12.68 16.26
CA LEU A 26 -10.66 -12.44 15.68
C LEU A 26 -10.57 -12.34 14.14
N ARG A 27 -9.62 -11.57 13.62
CA ARG A 27 -9.39 -11.42 12.18
C ARG A 27 -9.15 -12.78 11.51
N ARG A 28 -8.22 -13.57 12.06
CA ARG A 28 -7.86 -14.90 11.55
C ARG A 28 -9.03 -15.88 11.64
N ARG A 29 -9.85 -15.82 12.71
CA ARG A 29 -11.03 -16.66 12.87
C ARG A 29 -12.04 -16.49 11.73
N PHE A 30 -12.15 -15.27 11.19
CA PHE A 30 -13.05 -14.99 10.08
C PHE A 30 -12.37 -15.07 8.71
N ALA A 31 -11.08 -15.41 8.66
CA ALA A 31 -10.26 -15.43 7.45
C ALA A 31 -10.36 -14.10 6.68
N PHE A 32 -10.29 -12.97 7.39
CA PHE A 32 -10.24 -11.66 6.77
C PHE A 32 -8.77 -11.29 6.53
N PRO A 33 -8.35 -11.02 5.27
CA PRO A 33 -7.01 -10.52 5.01
C PRO A 33 -6.82 -9.18 5.70
N GLY A 34 -5.65 -9.00 6.32
CA GLY A 34 -5.22 -7.74 6.91
C GLY A 34 -4.51 -6.86 5.91
N MET A 35 -4.16 -5.64 6.32
CA MET A 35 -3.48 -4.65 5.49
C MET A 35 -1.99 -4.54 5.81
N ARG A 36 -1.18 -4.34 4.76
CA ARG A 36 0.26 -4.10 4.85
C ARG A 36 0.60 -2.83 4.08
N VAL A 37 0.79 -1.74 4.80
CA VAL A 37 1.05 -0.40 4.22
C VAL A 37 2.53 -0.09 4.29
N LEU A 38 3.20 -0.01 3.14
CA LEU A 38 4.66 0.15 3.06
C LEU A 38 5.15 1.47 3.67
N GLN A 39 4.38 2.56 3.58
CA GLN A 39 4.75 3.83 4.23
C GLN A 39 4.87 3.72 5.75
N PHE A 40 4.22 2.74 6.39
CA PHE A 40 4.34 2.50 7.84
C PHE A 40 5.53 1.60 8.22
N ALA A 41 6.22 1.04 7.23
CA ALA A 41 7.26 0.05 7.47
C ALA A 41 8.56 0.65 8.04
N PHE A 42 8.83 1.93 7.79
CA PHE A 42 10.17 2.50 7.96
C PHE A 42 10.32 3.41 9.21
N GLY A 43 9.24 3.63 9.97
CA GLY A 43 9.26 4.45 11.19
C GLY A 43 9.82 3.74 12.43
N GLY A 44 10.16 2.46 12.33
CA GLY A 44 10.65 1.64 13.44
C GLY A 44 11.95 0.90 13.10
N GLY A 45 12.13 -0.28 13.69
CA GLY A 45 13.25 -1.20 13.43
C GLY A 45 12.91 -2.31 12.45
N ALA A 46 13.83 -3.28 12.34
CA ALA A 46 13.69 -4.43 11.46
C ALA A 46 12.58 -5.41 11.87
N ASP A 47 11.97 -5.22 13.02
CA ASP A 47 10.83 -5.98 13.57
C ASP A 47 9.46 -5.38 13.21
N ASN A 48 9.42 -4.31 12.41
CA ASN A 48 8.18 -3.68 12.01
C ASN A 48 7.35 -4.60 11.10
N ARG A 49 6.11 -4.92 11.52
CA ARG A 49 5.19 -5.85 10.83
C ARG A 49 4.79 -5.44 9.41
N PHE A 50 4.99 -4.18 9.04
CA PHE A 50 4.71 -3.67 7.70
C PHE A 50 5.87 -3.85 6.72
N LEU A 51 7.04 -4.33 7.18
CA LEU A 51 8.16 -4.64 6.32
C LEU A 51 7.86 -5.85 5.42
N PRO A 52 8.26 -5.83 4.16
CA PRO A 52 7.96 -6.91 3.19
C PRO A 52 8.29 -8.32 3.66
N HIS A 53 9.35 -8.52 4.45
CA HIS A 53 9.73 -9.84 4.97
C HIS A 53 8.81 -10.38 6.08
N TYR A 54 7.88 -9.55 6.59
CA TYR A 54 6.80 -9.96 7.51
C TYR A 54 5.43 -10.07 6.84
N HIS A 55 5.35 -9.84 5.53
CA HIS A 55 4.06 -10.00 4.85
C HIS A 55 3.62 -11.46 4.85
N GLU A 56 2.32 -11.67 4.95
CA GLU A 56 1.66 -12.97 4.91
C GLU A 56 0.84 -13.09 3.62
N LEU A 57 0.61 -14.32 3.14
CA LEU A 57 -0.24 -14.57 1.96
C LEU A 57 -1.62 -13.95 2.15
N ASP A 58 -2.29 -14.25 3.28
CA ASP A 58 -3.62 -13.73 3.61
C ASP A 58 -3.58 -12.25 4.02
N SER A 59 -3.09 -11.41 3.12
CA SER A 59 -3.02 -9.96 3.32
C SER A 59 -3.15 -9.18 2.02
N VAL A 60 -3.41 -7.87 2.16
CA VAL A 60 -3.43 -6.91 1.06
C VAL A 60 -2.32 -5.90 1.30
N VAL A 61 -1.42 -5.76 0.34
CA VAL A 61 -0.32 -4.80 0.41
C VAL A 61 -0.62 -3.54 -0.36
N TYR A 62 -0.22 -2.39 0.20
CA TYR A 62 -0.37 -1.05 -0.36
C TYR A 62 0.97 -0.30 -0.27
N PRO A 63 1.38 0.49 -1.26
CA PRO A 63 2.39 1.53 -1.06
C PRO A 63 1.94 2.55 0.00
N GLY A 64 0.73 3.05 -0.15
CA GLY A 64 -0.04 3.90 0.77
C GLY A 64 -1.52 3.78 0.45
N THR A 65 -2.39 4.14 1.41
CA THR A 65 -3.84 4.19 1.25
C THR A 65 -4.29 5.60 0.87
N HIS A 66 -5.60 5.80 0.70
CA HIS A 66 -6.16 7.13 0.49
C HIS A 66 -5.92 8.11 1.65
N ASP A 67 -5.65 7.62 2.85
CA ASP A 67 -5.36 8.42 4.05
C ASP A 67 -3.87 8.81 4.17
N ASN A 68 -3.01 8.09 3.45
CA ASN A 68 -1.59 8.42 3.37
C ASN A 68 -1.32 9.54 2.36
N ASP A 69 -0.14 10.12 2.41
CA ASP A 69 0.35 10.92 1.30
C ASP A 69 0.75 10.03 0.12
N THR A 70 0.98 10.60 -1.05
CA THR A 70 1.63 9.88 -2.14
C THR A 70 3.03 9.43 -1.72
N CYS A 71 3.58 8.41 -2.35
CA CYS A 71 4.94 7.94 -2.02
C CYS A 71 5.99 9.04 -2.18
N VAL A 72 5.84 9.92 -3.18
CA VAL A 72 6.72 11.09 -3.38
C VAL A 72 6.55 12.09 -2.24
N GLY A 73 5.31 12.40 -1.86
CA GLY A 73 5.00 13.31 -0.75
C GLY A 73 5.49 12.77 0.58
N TRP A 74 5.26 11.47 0.85
CA TRP A 74 5.79 10.80 2.02
C TRP A 74 7.32 10.91 2.10
N TRP A 75 8.03 10.60 1.01
CA TRP A 75 9.48 10.69 0.97
C TRP A 75 10.01 12.10 1.26
N ALA A 76 9.32 13.12 0.75
CA ALA A 76 9.71 14.51 0.97
C ALA A 76 9.58 14.94 2.44
N THR A 77 8.62 14.37 3.18
CA THR A 77 8.31 14.72 4.57
C THR A 77 8.79 13.71 5.60
N ALA A 78 9.23 12.52 5.17
CA ALA A 78 9.75 11.47 6.03
C ALA A 78 10.94 11.97 6.86
N THR A 79 11.05 11.48 8.08
CA THR A 79 12.18 11.78 8.96
C THR A 79 13.50 11.27 8.37
N PRO A 80 14.65 11.80 8.81
CA PRO A 80 15.95 11.27 8.39
C PRO A 80 16.07 9.75 8.61
N HIS A 81 15.62 9.25 9.76
CA HIS A 81 15.63 7.82 10.07
C HIS A 81 14.81 7.00 9.08
N GLU A 82 13.57 7.42 8.80
CA GLU A 82 12.70 6.72 7.84
C GLU A 82 13.32 6.67 6.44
N ARG A 83 13.90 7.80 5.99
CA ARG A 83 14.58 7.85 4.67
C ARG A 83 15.80 6.95 4.61
N GLU A 84 16.66 7.00 5.63
CA GLU A 84 17.87 6.17 5.68
C GLU A 84 17.50 4.69 5.73
N PHE A 85 16.55 4.31 6.56
CA PHE A 85 16.11 2.93 6.68
C PHE A 85 15.43 2.45 5.37
N ALA A 86 14.52 3.24 4.81
CA ALA A 86 13.89 2.90 3.54
C ALA A 86 14.89 2.81 2.40
N ALA A 87 15.84 3.75 2.30
CA ALA A 87 16.90 3.73 1.29
C ALA A 87 17.74 2.45 1.40
N ALA A 88 18.19 2.10 2.60
CA ALA A 88 18.97 0.90 2.84
C ALA A 88 18.17 -0.38 2.54
N TYR A 89 16.92 -0.45 3.02
CA TYR A 89 16.07 -1.62 2.87
C TYR A 89 15.64 -1.88 1.41
N LEU A 90 15.27 -0.82 0.71
CA LEU A 90 14.79 -0.89 -0.68
C LEU A 90 15.92 -0.83 -1.72
N GLY A 91 17.14 -0.50 -1.31
CA GLY A 91 18.30 -0.35 -2.21
C GLY A 91 18.19 0.85 -3.14
N VAL A 92 17.63 1.99 -2.67
CA VAL A 92 17.35 3.17 -3.49
C VAL A 92 17.91 4.45 -2.87
N ASN A 93 18.01 5.50 -3.69
CA ASN A 93 18.43 6.83 -3.26
C ASN A 93 17.29 7.86 -3.22
N GLY A 94 16.03 7.41 -3.44
CA GLY A 94 14.83 8.25 -3.39
C GLY A 94 14.39 8.86 -4.72
N HIS A 95 15.20 8.80 -5.78
CA HIS A 95 14.82 9.39 -7.08
C HIS A 95 13.52 8.80 -7.64
N ASP A 96 13.35 7.49 -7.55
CA ASP A 96 12.20 6.78 -8.10
C ASP A 96 11.39 6.09 -6.99
N ILE A 97 11.21 6.78 -5.86
CA ILE A 97 10.59 6.18 -4.67
C ILE A 97 9.19 5.61 -4.94
N ALA A 98 8.35 6.31 -5.70
CA ALA A 98 7.01 5.83 -6.03
C ALA A 98 7.06 4.53 -6.85
N ALA A 99 7.86 4.48 -7.91
CA ALA A 99 8.04 3.27 -8.72
C ALA A 99 8.64 2.11 -7.89
N THR A 100 9.57 2.41 -6.98
CA THR A 100 10.15 1.42 -6.07
C THR A 100 9.11 0.86 -5.11
N MET A 101 8.30 1.70 -4.47
CA MET A 101 7.25 1.27 -3.55
C MET A 101 6.17 0.45 -4.27
N VAL A 102 5.77 0.87 -5.49
CA VAL A 102 4.85 0.09 -6.34
C VAL A 102 5.45 -1.29 -6.66
N ARG A 103 6.70 -1.34 -7.10
CA ARG A 103 7.40 -2.60 -7.38
C ARG A 103 7.50 -3.48 -6.14
N THR A 104 7.81 -2.91 -4.97
CA THR A 104 7.86 -3.61 -3.69
C THR A 104 6.52 -4.22 -3.33
N ALA A 105 5.41 -3.49 -3.53
CA ALA A 105 4.08 -4.03 -3.33
C ALA A 105 3.80 -5.22 -4.28
N TYR A 106 4.18 -5.11 -5.55
CA TYR A 106 4.04 -6.24 -6.50
C TYR A 106 4.92 -7.45 -6.16
N ALA A 107 6.10 -7.23 -5.60
CA ALA A 107 7.02 -8.30 -5.19
C ALA A 107 6.65 -8.96 -3.85
N SER A 108 5.68 -8.41 -3.12
CA SER A 108 5.21 -8.96 -1.84
C SER A 108 4.58 -10.34 -2.02
N VAL A 109 4.64 -11.17 -0.99
CA VAL A 109 3.92 -12.45 -0.91
C VAL A 109 2.41 -12.29 -0.67
N ALA A 110 1.94 -11.07 -0.33
CA ALA A 110 0.52 -10.80 -0.11
C ALA A 110 -0.32 -11.18 -1.34
N ASP A 111 -1.46 -11.83 -1.15
CA ASP A 111 -2.35 -12.28 -2.23
C ASP A 111 -2.82 -11.13 -3.13
N THR A 112 -3.00 -9.96 -2.57
CA THR A 112 -3.49 -8.79 -3.30
C THR A 112 -2.54 -7.61 -3.10
N ALA A 113 -2.21 -6.92 -4.20
CA ALA A 113 -1.53 -5.63 -4.19
C ALA A 113 -2.45 -4.55 -4.74
N VAL A 114 -2.66 -3.48 -3.97
CA VAL A 114 -3.46 -2.33 -4.37
C VAL A 114 -2.55 -1.11 -4.44
N VAL A 115 -2.51 -0.47 -5.61
CA VAL A 115 -1.66 0.71 -5.85
C VAL A 115 -2.50 1.89 -6.29
N SER A 116 -2.16 3.08 -5.81
CA SER A 116 -2.85 4.30 -6.21
C SER A 116 -2.39 4.77 -7.58
N MET A 117 -3.29 5.41 -8.33
CA MET A 117 -2.91 6.05 -9.60
C MET A 117 -1.90 7.17 -9.39
N GLN A 118 -1.97 7.84 -8.25
CA GLN A 118 -1.03 8.90 -7.88
C GLN A 118 0.41 8.36 -7.81
N ASP A 119 0.59 7.19 -7.19
CA ASP A 119 1.90 6.56 -7.07
C ASP A 119 2.38 5.98 -8.40
N LEU A 120 1.48 5.40 -9.20
CA LEU A 120 1.81 4.94 -10.55
C LEU A 120 2.29 6.08 -11.46
N LEU A 121 1.76 7.28 -11.26
CA LEU A 121 2.13 8.48 -12.01
C LEU A 121 3.26 9.29 -11.36
N GLY A 122 3.78 8.86 -10.21
CA GLY A 122 4.84 9.56 -9.48
C GLY A 122 4.48 10.95 -9.03
N LEU A 123 3.21 11.18 -8.66
CA LEU A 123 2.71 12.51 -8.26
C LEU A 123 3.08 12.83 -6.80
N ASP A 124 3.27 14.11 -6.53
CA ASP A 124 3.55 14.64 -5.20
C ASP A 124 2.28 14.85 -4.34
N SER A 125 2.45 15.42 -3.13
CA SER A 125 1.38 15.67 -2.15
C SER A 125 0.20 16.49 -2.67
N ARG A 126 0.34 17.22 -3.78
CA ARG A 126 -0.78 17.95 -4.40
C ARG A 126 -1.86 17.01 -4.94
N ALA A 127 -1.50 15.75 -5.19
CA ALA A 127 -2.42 14.71 -5.62
C ALA A 127 -2.95 13.85 -4.46
N ARG A 128 -2.61 14.14 -3.20
CA ARG A 128 -3.10 13.42 -2.04
C ARG A 128 -4.62 13.40 -2.02
N MET A 129 -5.22 12.25 -1.73
CA MET A 129 -6.67 12.06 -1.75
C MET A 129 -7.32 12.59 -0.48
N ASN A 130 -6.81 12.20 0.68
CA ASN A 130 -7.38 12.54 1.98
C ASN A 130 -6.32 12.89 3.01
N PHE A 131 -6.71 13.72 3.99
CA PHE A 131 -5.94 13.97 5.19
C PHE A 131 -6.83 13.71 6.41
N PRO A 132 -6.57 12.64 7.19
CA PRO A 132 -7.39 12.28 8.34
C PRO A 132 -7.53 13.43 9.33
N GLY A 133 -8.75 13.61 9.84
CA GLY A 133 -9.06 14.68 10.80
C GLY A 133 -9.35 16.05 10.17
N GLN A 134 -9.26 16.20 8.84
CA GLN A 134 -9.63 17.44 8.14
C GLN A 134 -10.98 17.26 7.42
N SER A 135 -11.91 18.19 7.61
CA SER A 135 -13.29 18.09 7.14
C SER A 135 -13.54 18.64 5.74
N SER A 136 -12.58 19.33 5.13
CA SER A 136 -12.76 19.98 3.83
C SER A 136 -11.45 20.04 3.01
N GLY A 137 -11.59 20.24 1.70
CA GLY A 137 -10.46 20.38 0.78
C GLY A 137 -9.91 19.06 0.23
N TRP A 138 -10.43 17.92 0.68
CA TRP A 138 -9.99 16.59 0.31
C TRP A 138 -11.01 15.86 -0.58
N TRP A 139 -10.64 14.70 -1.13
CA TRP A 139 -11.46 13.90 -2.06
C TRP A 139 -11.79 14.62 -3.38
N THR A 140 -10.96 15.62 -3.74
CA THR A 140 -11.16 16.47 -4.92
C THR A 140 -10.29 16.09 -6.11
N TRP A 141 -9.17 15.40 -5.86
CA TRP A 141 -8.28 14.96 -6.94
C TRP A 141 -9.02 14.08 -7.95
N ARG A 142 -8.75 14.30 -9.21
CA ARG A 142 -9.29 13.48 -10.31
C ARG A 142 -8.17 13.12 -11.26
N LEU A 143 -8.24 11.88 -11.76
CA LEU A 143 -7.32 11.38 -12.77
C LEU A 143 -7.54 12.15 -14.08
N PRO A 144 -6.49 12.79 -14.65
CA PRO A 144 -6.60 13.38 -15.98
C PRO A 144 -6.88 12.31 -17.03
N PRO A 145 -7.78 12.55 -18.01
CA PRO A 145 -8.09 11.57 -19.05
C PRO A 145 -6.87 11.09 -19.84
N SER A 146 -5.87 11.97 -20.03
CA SER A 146 -4.62 11.65 -20.72
C SER A 146 -3.64 10.79 -19.92
N ALA A 147 -3.89 10.53 -18.65
CA ALA A 147 -2.97 9.75 -17.78
C ALA A 147 -3.02 8.24 -18.06
N LEU A 148 -4.12 7.73 -18.61
CA LEU A 148 -4.27 6.30 -18.97
C LEU A 148 -3.60 6.03 -20.32
N THR A 149 -2.28 5.96 -20.33
CA THR A 149 -1.49 5.74 -21.53
C THR A 149 -1.25 4.26 -21.79
N ALA A 150 -0.98 3.91 -23.06
CA ALA A 150 -0.56 2.56 -23.42
C ALA A 150 0.78 2.16 -22.74
N GLU A 151 1.63 3.14 -22.43
CA GLU A 151 2.89 2.91 -21.73
C GLU A 151 2.64 2.48 -20.28
N LEU A 152 1.76 3.19 -19.56
CA LEU A 152 1.35 2.82 -18.22
C LEU A 152 0.73 1.42 -18.19
N ALA A 153 -0.15 1.11 -19.13
CA ALA A 153 -0.75 -0.21 -19.26
C ALA A 153 0.31 -1.31 -19.49
N ARG A 154 1.31 -1.05 -20.33
CA ARG A 154 2.43 -1.96 -20.55
C ARG A 154 3.28 -2.16 -19.30
N LEU A 155 3.57 -1.08 -18.55
CA LEU A 155 4.28 -1.15 -17.27
C LEU A 155 3.55 -2.06 -16.29
N MET A 156 2.25 -1.82 -16.09
CA MET A 156 1.42 -2.62 -15.17
C MET A 156 1.35 -4.08 -15.59
N SER A 157 1.14 -4.35 -16.88
CA SER A 157 1.17 -5.72 -17.42
C SER A 157 2.53 -6.41 -17.24
N THR A 158 3.61 -5.66 -17.36
CA THR A 158 4.97 -6.20 -17.14
C THR A 158 5.19 -6.56 -15.67
N LEU A 159 4.80 -5.67 -14.74
CA LEU A 159 4.87 -5.96 -13.29
C LEU A 159 3.97 -7.15 -12.93
N GLY A 160 2.75 -7.19 -13.46
CA GLY A 160 1.83 -8.31 -13.23
C GLY A 160 2.44 -9.65 -13.61
N ARG A 161 3.00 -9.75 -14.82
CA ARG A 161 3.67 -10.97 -15.28
C ARG A 161 4.94 -11.31 -14.50
N LEU A 162 5.76 -10.30 -14.17
CA LEU A 162 7.03 -10.50 -13.47
C LEU A 162 6.83 -11.10 -12.08
N TYR A 163 5.74 -10.74 -11.42
CA TYR A 163 5.45 -11.16 -10.04
C TYR A 163 4.25 -12.10 -9.93
N ASP A 164 3.86 -12.74 -11.04
CA ASP A 164 2.76 -13.72 -11.11
C ASP A 164 1.43 -13.18 -10.54
N ARG A 165 1.10 -11.92 -10.91
CA ARG A 165 -0.14 -11.24 -10.48
C ARG A 165 -1.10 -11.01 -11.65
N THR A 166 -1.05 -11.84 -12.67
CA THR A 166 -2.01 -11.83 -13.78
C THR A 166 -3.04 -12.94 -13.55
N PRO A 167 -4.33 -12.68 -13.88
CA PRO A 167 -5.30 -13.77 -13.86
C PRO A 167 -4.86 -14.89 -14.81
N PRO A 168 -5.19 -16.15 -14.47
CA PRO A 168 -4.91 -17.29 -15.32
C PRO A 168 -5.62 -17.20 -16.67
#